data_387950b72b956a885b52d7b08fddeb9a
#
_entry.id   387950b72b956a885b52d7b08fddeb9a
#
_cell.length_a   1.000
_cell.length_b   1.000
_cell.length_c   1.000
_cell.angle_alpha   90.00
_cell.angle_beta   90.00
_cell.angle_gamma   90.00
#
_symmetry.space_group_name_H-M   'P 1'
#
loop_
_entity.id
_entity.type
_entity.pdbx_description
1 polymer ?
#
loop_
_entity_poly.entity_id
_entity_poly.type
_entity_poly.pdbx_seq_one_letter_code
_entity_poly.pdbx_strand_id
1 'polypeptide(L)'
;RSGQAIWCGFDHGSIAGSQLGKMGIVDYFRIPKRSWYWYRNEYTRVAPPEWAGEGVPAQLRLEASRTDNILTDGTDDVQLMVTVLNAAGKPVSNSPAVELRLVSGPGEFPTGNMIRFEPDSDIRIMDGKAAIAFRSYYAGTSVLEATSPGLKPARIEIVFQGNEAYKKGLTPEVKERSYVRFVREKKEKAVQEFGRNNPTFSSSHHENQVAGFAADGNLQTYWQASKDDPAPFWILDTEKELELKNIQVRFPKESIYRYVLEVSGDKVHWTVVSDKQANRRKESHIAVDFPDAGVRARFVRIRFVKKSPAVIAEVTVRGIVCE
;
A
#
# COMPACT_ATOMS: atom_id res chain seq x y z
N ARG A 1 27.44 -24.48 3.68
CA ARG A 1 26.25 -23.76 3.12
C ARG A 1 26.17 -24.10 1.64
N SER A 2 25.00 -24.56 1.15
CA SER A 2 24.76 -25.00 -0.22
C SER A 2 24.47 -23.87 -1.22
N GLY A 3 24.40 -22.63 -0.79
CA GLY A 3 24.12 -21.44 -1.61
C GLY A 3 22.89 -20.67 -1.15
N GLN A 4 22.66 -19.54 -1.80
CA GLN A 4 21.52 -18.67 -1.57
C GLN A 4 21.07 -18.10 -2.92
N ALA A 5 19.77 -18.13 -3.20
CA ALA A 5 19.19 -17.54 -4.40
C ALA A 5 18.47 -16.25 -4.04
N ILE A 6 18.58 -15.25 -4.93
CA ILE A 6 17.85 -14.00 -4.81
C ILE A 6 16.53 -14.15 -5.55
N TRP A 7 15.44 -13.85 -4.90
CA TRP A 7 14.15 -13.70 -5.52
C TRP A 7 13.78 -12.22 -5.62
N CYS A 8 13.84 -11.59 -6.76
CA CYS A 8 14.24 -12.12 -8.07
C CYS A 8 15.11 -11.10 -8.84
N GLY A 9 15.52 -11.44 -10.05
CA GLY A 9 16.32 -10.53 -10.90
C GLY A 9 15.55 -9.29 -11.32
N PHE A 10 14.26 -9.42 -11.69
CA PHE A 10 13.41 -8.32 -12.14
C PHE A 10 12.13 -8.23 -11.31
N ASP A 11 11.59 -7.00 -11.17
CA ASP A 11 10.21 -6.84 -10.78
C ASP A 11 9.31 -7.56 -11.79
N HIS A 12 8.25 -8.19 -11.33
CA HIS A 12 7.38 -8.99 -12.19
C HIS A 12 5.92 -8.56 -12.07
N GLY A 13 5.12 -8.91 -13.09
CA GLY A 13 3.72 -8.54 -13.19
C GLY A 13 2.78 -9.30 -12.24
N SER A 14 3.30 -10.17 -11.36
CA SER A 14 2.44 -10.84 -10.37
C SER A 14 1.99 -9.86 -9.30
N ILE A 15 0.75 -9.99 -8.92
CA ILE A 15 0.15 -9.19 -7.85
C ILE A 15 0.50 -9.84 -6.51
N ALA A 16 1.22 -9.11 -5.66
CA ALA A 16 1.40 -9.45 -4.27
C ALA A 16 0.51 -8.50 -3.43
N GLY A 17 -0.68 -8.97 -3.08
CA GLY A 17 -1.69 -8.12 -2.46
C GLY A 17 -2.29 -7.13 -3.48
N SER A 18 -2.18 -5.82 -3.21
CA SER A 18 -2.70 -4.73 -4.07
C SER A 18 -1.64 -4.05 -4.93
N GLN A 19 -0.44 -4.64 -5.05
CA GLN A 19 0.69 -4.04 -5.76
C GLN A 19 1.37 -5.06 -6.67
N LEU A 20 1.97 -4.59 -7.77
CA LEU A 20 2.91 -5.38 -8.56
C LEU A 20 4.10 -5.82 -7.69
N GLY A 21 4.63 -7.01 -7.95
CA GLY A 21 5.79 -7.54 -7.24
C GLY A 21 7.03 -6.68 -7.46
N LYS A 22 7.47 -5.97 -6.40
CA LYS A 22 8.64 -5.07 -6.41
C LYS A 22 9.90 -5.73 -5.83
N MET A 23 10.01 -7.04 -5.92
CA MET A 23 11.07 -7.84 -5.28
C MET A 23 12.35 -7.93 -6.10
N GLY A 24 12.32 -7.51 -7.37
CA GLY A 24 13.46 -7.55 -8.26
C GLY A 24 14.59 -6.59 -7.86
N ILE A 25 15.82 -6.92 -8.23
CA ILE A 25 16.97 -6.00 -8.14
C ILE A 25 17.04 -5.03 -9.32
N VAL A 26 16.29 -5.31 -10.39
CA VAL A 26 15.99 -4.42 -11.51
C VAL A 26 14.48 -4.21 -11.55
N ASP A 27 14.03 -3.01 -11.84
CA ASP A 27 12.59 -2.74 -11.89
C ASP A 27 11.92 -3.32 -13.15
N TYR A 28 10.60 -3.21 -13.23
CA TYR A 28 9.81 -3.70 -14.36
C TYR A 28 10.22 -3.04 -15.70
N PHE A 29 10.69 -1.80 -15.65
CA PHE A 29 11.09 -1.00 -16.81
C PHE A 29 12.59 -1.08 -17.11
N ARG A 30 13.30 -2.05 -16.52
CA ARG A 30 14.73 -2.33 -16.71
C ARG A 30 15.68 -1.30 -16.07
N ILE A 31 15.21 -0.49 -15.13
CA ILE A 31 16.06 0.41 -14.36
C ILE A 31 16.68 -0.37 -13.19
N PRO A 32 18.01 -0.45 -13.11
CA PRO A 32 18.69 -1.08 -11.97
C PRO A 32 18.40 -0.35 -10.67
N LYS A 33 18.01 -1.08 -9.64
CA LYS A 33 17.84 -0.56 -8.28
C LYS A 33 19.18 -0.52 -7.53
N ARG A 34 19.21 0.13 -6.37
CA ARG A 34 20.42 0.21 -5.53
C ARG A 34 20.99 -1.16 -5.17
N SER A 35 20.13 -2.15 -4.93
CA SER A 35 20.52 -3.54 -4.69
C SER A 35 21.28 -4.17 -5.85
N TRP A 36 20.89 -3.89 -7.10
CA TRP A 36 21.65 -4.37 -8.28
C TRP A 36 23.08 -3.85 -8.29
N TYR A 37 23.29 -2.55 -8.02
CA TYR A 37 24.62 -1.94 -7.97
C TYR A 37 25.45 -2.49 -6.81
N TRP A 38 24.81 -2.80 -5.67
CA TRP A 38 25.47 -3.45 -4.55
C TRP A 38 26.00 -4.84 -4.96
N TYR A 39 25.16 -5.68 -5.57
CA TYR A 39 25.59 -6.99 -6.06
C TYR A 39 26.67 -6.87 -7.12
N ARG A 40 26.53 -5.95 -8.08
CA ARG A 40 27.58 -5.69 -9.07
C ARG A 40 28.92 -5.38 -8.39
N ASN A 41 28.92 -4.51 -7.39
CA ASN A 41 30.14 -4.19 -6.67
C ASN A 41 30.75 -5.41 -5.97
N GLU A 42 29.93 -6.22 -5.29
CA GLU A 42 30.40 -7.42 -4.60
C GLU A 42 31.07 -8.44 -5.56
N TYR A 43 30.49 -8.65 -6.72
CA TYR A 43 30.98 -9.66 -7.66
C TYR A 43 32.04 -9.16 -8.65
N THR A 44 32.01 -7.89 -9.02
CA THR A 44 32.89 -7.35 -10.07
C THR A 44 33.85 -6.26 -9.58
N ARG A 45 33.73 -5.81 -8.33
CA ARG A 45 34.46 -4.71 -7.73
C ARG A 45 34.27 -3.37 -8.44
N VAL A 46 33.18 -3.23 -9.21
CA VAL A 46 32.80 -1.97 -9.86
C VAL A 46 31.96 -1.16 -8.88
N ALA A 47 32.49 -0.05 -8.40
CA ALA A 47 31.82 0.82 -7.43
C ALA A 47 30.43 1.27 -7.92
N PRO A 48 29.45 1.39 -7.02
CA PRO A 48 28.17 2.01 -7.36
C PRO A 48 28.36 3.45 -7.84
N PRO A 49 27.45 3.96 -8.72
CA PRO A 49 27.48 5.37 -9.07
C PRO A 49 27.15 6.23 -7.86
N GLU A 50 27.55 7.49 -7.90
CA GLU A 50 27.03 8.49 -6.96
C GLU A 50 25.51 8.61 -7.13
N TRP A 51 24.78 8.56 -6.02
CA TRP A 51 23.31 8.66 -6.04
C TRP A 51 22.90 10.11 -6.11
N ALA A 52 22.00 10.41 -7.04
CA ALA A 52 21.36 11.71 -7.08
C ALA A 52 20.57 11.97 -5.79
N GLY A 53 20.79 13.10 -5.16
CA GLY A 53 19.97 13.63 -4.08
C GLY A 53 18.79 14.44 -4.59
N GLU A 54 17.93 14.90 -3.69
CA GLU A 54 16.92 15.88 -4.02
C GLU A 54 17.56 17.22 -4.43
N GLY A 55 16.90 17.93 -5.36
CA GLY A 55 17.35 19.21 -5.87
C GLY A 55 16.20 19.97 -6.48
N VAL A 56 16.50 21.00 -7.27
CA VAL A 56 15.49 21.77 -8.02
C VAL A 56 15.46 21.27 -9.47
N PRO A 57 14.41 20.53 -9.90
CA PRO A 57 14.26 20.12 -11.29
C PRO A 57 14.19 21.31 -12.23
N ALA A 58 14.88 21.26 -13.36
CA ALA A 58 14.90 22.34 -14.34
C ALA A 58 14.78 21.86 -15.79
N GLN A 59 15.23 20.65 -16.09
CA GLN A 59 15.24 20.13 -17.45
C GLN A 59 15.18 18.60 -17.46
N LEU A 60 14.84 18.06 -18.63
CA LEU A 60 14.84 16.62 -18.88
C LEU A 60 16.02 16.25 -19.79
N ARG A 61 16.50 15.03 -19.67
CA ARG A 61 17.37 14.36 -20.61
C ARG A 61 16.67 13.10 -21.09
N LEU A 62 16.63 12.89 -22.42
CA LEU A 62 16.07 11.71 -23.05
C LEU A 62 17.20 10.98 -23.78
N GLU A 63 17.41 9.71 -23.43
CA GLU A 63 18.44 8.85 -23.97
C GLU A 63 17.81 7.58 -24.52
N ALA A 64 18.44 6.96 -25.50
CA ALA A 64 18.04 5.67 -26.08
C ALA A 64 19.19 4.68 -26.00
N SER A 65 18.88 3.39 -25.87
CA SER A 65 19.90 2.32 -25.90
C SER A 65 20.69 2.29 -27.23
N ARG A 66 20.04 2.69 -28.32
CA ARG A 66 20.61 2.94 -29.65
C ARG A 66 19.66 3.86 -30.43
N THR A 67 20.20 4.55 -31.43
CA THR A 67 19.45 5.51 -32.24
C THR A 67 19.35 5.10 -33.72
N ASP A 68 20.09 4.06 -34.14
CA ASP A 68 20.14 3.56 -35.49
C ASP A 68 20.28 2.04 -35.52
N ASN A 69 20.31 1.46 -36.72
CA ASN A 69 20.44 0.01 -36.96
C ASN A 69 19.38 -0.83 -36.19
N ILE A 70 18.17 -0.33 -36.15
CA ILE A 70 17.02 -0.95 -35.46
C ILE A 70 16.11 -1.53 -36.54
N LEU A 71 15.86 -2.85 -36.46
CA LEU A 71 15.04 -3.56 -37.43
C LEU A 71 13.55 -3.42 -37.11
N THR A 72 12.73 -3.39 -38.17
CA THR A 72 11.26 -3.27 -38.07
C THR A 72 10.54 -4.63 -38.19
N ASP A 73 11.24 -5.71 -37.87
CA ASP A 73 10.72 -7.09 -37.92
C ASP A 73 9.92 -7.50 -36.66
N GLY A 74 9.75 -6.58 -35.72
CA GLY A 74 9.03 -6.82 -34.45
C GLY A 74 9.90 -7.44 -33.36
N THR A 75 11.18 -7.70 -33.61
CA THR A 75 12.12 -8.28 -32.62
C THR A 75 12.96 -7.23 -31.92
N ASP A 76 13.20 -6.09 -32.57
CA ASP A 76 14.03 -5.00 -32.05
C ASP A 76 13.21 -3.95 -31.30
N ASP A 77 13.61 -3.72 -30.04
CA ASP A 77 13.11 -2.63 -29.21
C ASP A 77 14.23 -1.65 -28.86
N VAL A 78 13.87 -0.39 -28.74
CA VAL A 78 14.74 0.65 -28.20
C VAL A 78 14.33 0.94 -26.78
N GLN A 79 15.23 0.77 -25.82
CA GLN A 79 15.00 1.22 -24.45
C GLN A 79 15.24 2.72 -24.36
N LEU A 80 14.20 3.46 -24.06
CA LEU A 80 14.26 4.91 -23.78
C LEU A 80 14.41 5.14 -22.28
N MET A 81 15.20 6.14 -21.91
CA MET A 81 15.33 6.57 -20.52
C MET A 81 15.22 8.08 -20.43
N VAL A 82 14.33 8.55 -19.56
CA VAL A 82 14.25 9.96 -19.15
C VAL A 82 14.95 10.13 -17.82
N THR A 83 15.73 11.17 -17.69
CA THR A 83 16.38 11.58 -16.43
C THR A 83 16.04 13.04 -16.13
N VAL A 84 15.62 13.31 -14.91
CA VAL A 84 15.36 14.67 -14.41
C VAL A 84 16.67 15.29 -13.97
N LEU A 85 16.94 16.50 -14.45
CA LEU A 85 18.17 17.24 -14.19
C LEU A 85 17.87 18.60 -13.56
N ASN A 86 18.80 19.10 -12.76
CA ASN A 86 18.78 20.49 -12.31
C ASN A 86 19.27 21.48 -13.41
N ALA A 87 19.31 22.77 -13.12
CA ALA A 87 19.77 23.79 -14.06
C ALA A 87 21.25 23.62 -14.50
N ALA A 88 22.08 23.00 -13.67
CA ALA A 88 23.48 22.69 -14.00
C ALA A 88 23.65 21.37 -14.79
N GLY A 89 22.56 20.69 -15.19
CA GLY A 89 22.59 19.45 -15.94
C GLY A 89 22.94 18.21 -15.10
N LYS A 90 22.96 18.31 -13.77
CA LYS A 90 23.19 17.17 -12.87
C LYS A 90 21.87 16.46 -12.55
N PRO A 91 21.86 15.11 -12.50
CA PRO A 91 20.69 14.34 -12.11
C PRO A 91 20.20 14.70 -10.70
N VAL A 92 18.87 14.72 -10.52
CA VAL A 92 18.20 14.87 -9.23
C VAL A 92 17.21 13.73 -9.01
N SER A 93 16.95 13.38 -7.76
CA SER A 93 16.04 12.28 -7.42
C SER A 93 14.56 12.66 -7.40
N ASN A 94 14.24 13.95 -7.54
CA ASN A 94 12.86 14.41 -7.67
C ASN A 94 12.17 13.75 -8.86
N SER A 95 10.95 13.31 -8.67
CA SER A 95 10.20 12.51 -9.64
C SER A 95 8.87 13.19 -10.03
N PRO A 96 8.91 14.33 -10.75
CA PRO A 96 7.70 14.95 -11.30
C PRO A 96 7.06 14.03 -12.35
N ALA A 97 5.79 14.23 -12.66
CA ALA A 97 5.16 13.54 -13.78
C ALA A 97 5.86 13.89 -15.10
N VAL A 98 6.15 12.88 -15.92
CA VAL A 98 6.80 13.03 -17.24
C VAL A 98 5.96 12.35 -18.30
N GLU A 99 5.81 12.99 -19.45
CA GLU A 99 5.18 12.44 -20.65
C GLU A 99 6.23 12.22 -21.74
N LEU A 100 6.24 11.03 -22.35
CA LEU A 100 6.92 10.75 -23.60
C LEU A 100 5.91 10.68 -24.74
N ARG A 101 6.16 11.37 -25.83
CA ARG A 101 5.28 11.44 -26.99
C ARG A 101 6.06 11.21 -28.28
N LEU A 102 5.46 10.45 -29.21
CA LEU A 102 5.88 10.41 -30.60
C LEU A 102 5.39 11.69 -31.30
N VAL A 103 6.30 12.57 -31.65
CA VAL A 103 6.02 13.83 -32.32
C VAL A 103 5.81 13.63 -33.82
N SER A 104 6.62 12.79 -34.43
CA SER A 104 6.52 12.43 -35.85
C SER A 104 7.27 11.14 -36.17
N GLY A 105 6.93 10.51 -37.30
CA GLY A 105 7.55 9.28 -37.76
C GLY A 105 6.80 8.04 -37.31
N PRO A 106 7.35 6.84 -37.60
CA PRO A 106 6.76 5.56 -37.23
C PRO A 106 7.06 5.18 -35.78
N GLY A 107 6.36 4.16 -35.29
CA GLY A 107 6.62 3.52 -34.00
C GLY A 107 5.60 3.81 -32.93
N GLU A 108 5.74 3.09 -31.83
CA GLU A 108 4.75 3.10 -30.76
C GLU A 108 5.36 2.75 -29.40
N PHE A 109 4.77 3.29 -28.36
CA PHE A 109 4.87 2.84 -26.98
C PHE A 109 3.86 1.69 -26.73
N PRO A 110 3.99 0.94 -25.63
CA PRO A 110 2.95 -0.02 -25.23
C PRO A 110 1.55 0.59 -25.10
N THR A 111 1.45 1.89 -24.83
CA THR A 111 0.22 2.66 -24.70
C THR A 111 -0.23 3.38 -25.99
N GLY A 112 0.51 3.23 -27.08
CA GLY A 112 0.23 3.91 -28.35
C GLY A 112 1.26 4.97 -28.68
N ASN A 113 0.85 6.19 -29.07
CA ASN A 113 1.74 7.27 -29.47
C ASN A 113 2.29 8.11 -28.29
N MET A 114 1.86 7.82 -27.06
CA MET A 114 2.22 8.52 -25.86
C MET A 114 2.26 7.59 -24.65
N ILE A 115 3.13 7.88 -23.68
CA ILE A 115 3.13 7.27 -22.36
C ILE A 115 3.41 8.31 -21.29
N ARG A 116 2.73 8.20 -20.14
CA ARG A 116 2.89 9.10 -19.02
C ARG A 116 3.36 8.35 -17.78
N PHE A 117 4.40 8.84 -17.16
CA PHE A 117 4.98 8.35 -15.93
C PHE A 117 4.59 9.24 -14.76
N GLU A 118 4.14 8.66 -13.66
CA GLU A 118 3.77 9.37 -12.44
C GLU A 118 4.41 8.68 -11.23
N PRO A 119 4.76 9.41 -10.15
CA PRO A 119 5.44 8.82 -9.00
C PRO A 119 4.61 7.74 -8.29
N ASP A 120 3.28 7.91 -8.27
CA ASP A 120 2.34 7.03 -7.56
C ASP A 120 1.58 6.06 -8.48
N SER A 121 2.10 5.82 -9.68
CA SER A 121 1.51 4.97 -10.71
C SER A 121 2.35 3.69 -10.92
N ASP A 122 1.75 2.67 -11.56
CA ASP A 122 2.49 1.49 -12.03
C ASP A 122 3.46 1.86 -13.14
N ILE A 123 3.07 2.81 -14.03
CA ILE A 123 3.97 3.46 -14.98
C ILE A 123 4.61 4.62 -14.25
N ARG A 124 5.66 4.33 -13.52
CA ARG A 124 6.20 5.31 -12.58
C ARG A 124 7.52 5.91 -13.02
N ILE A 125 7.73 7.12 -12.55
CA ILE A 125 9.05 7.75 -12.43
C ILE A 125 9.53 7.55 -10.99
N MET A 126 10.77 7.17 -10.80
CA MET A 126 11.38 6.91 -9.49
C MET A 126 12.85 7.35 -9.48
N ASP A 127 13.28 8.00 -8.40
CA ASP A 127 14.63 8.55 -8.26
C ASP A 127 15.04 9.43 -9.47
N GLY A 128 14.10 10.22 -9.99
CA GLY A 128 14.29 11.10 -11.15
C GLY A 128 14.46 10.36 -12.48
N LYS A 129 14.09 9.08 -12.57
CA LYS A 129 14.24 8.27 -13.79
C LYS A 129 12.96 7.55 -14.17
N ALA A 130 12.69 7.49 -15.47
CA ALA A 130 11.64 6.68 -16.07
C ALA A 130 12.19 6.02 -17.35
N ALA A 131 11.76 4.80 -17.64
CA ALA A 131 12.19 4.10 -18.84
C ALA A 131 11.06 3.27 -19.45
N ILE A 132 11.11 3.05 -20.76
CA ILE A 132 10.15 2.25 -21.51
C ILE A 132 10.76 1.76 -22.84
N ALA A 133 10.24 0.65 -23.34
CA ALA A 133 10.53 0.19 -24.69
C ALA A 133 9.74 0.98 -25.73
N PHE A 134 10.36 1.27 -26.86
CA PHE A 134 9.76 1.84 -28.05
C PHE A 134 10.14 1.00 -29.27
N ARG A 135 9.19 0.73 -30.17
CA ARG A 135 9.44 -0.08 -31.38
C ARG A 135 8.73 0.52 -32.60
N SER A 136 9.16 0.09 -33.78
CA SER A 136 8.46 0.38 -35.02
C SER A 136 8.35 -0.85 -35.90
N TYR A 137 7.27 -0.93 -36.67
CA TYR A 137 7.05 -1.91 -37.74
C TYR A 137 7.28 -1.32 -39.14
N TYR A 138 7.62 -0.02 -39.20
CA TYR A 138 7.86 0.70 -40.44
C TYR A 138 9.22 1.42 -40.37
N ALA A 139 9.97 1.38 -41.48
CA ALA A 139 11.24 2.08 -41.60
C ALA A 139 11.03 3.59 -41.71
N GLY A 140 11.89 4.35 -41.08
CA GLY A 140 11.85 5.82 -41.06
C GLY A 140 12.43 6.40 -39.79
N THR A 141 12.43 7.73 -39.70
CA THR A 141 12.91 8.45 -38.55
C THR A 141 11.76 8.83 -37.62
N SER A 142 11.84 8.42 -36.37
CA SER A 142 10.91 8.78 -35.29
C SER A 142 11.49 9.91 -34.46
N VAL A 143 10.71 10.97 -34.26
CA VAL A 143 11.06 12.07 -33.34
C VAL A 143 10.26 11.92 -32.06
N LEU A 144 10.95 11.74 -30.94
CA LEU A 144 10.35 11.58 -29.61
C LEU A 144 10.65 12.78 -28.75
N GLU A 145 9.71 13.15 -27.92
CA GLU A 145 9.83 14.27 -26.98
C GLU A 145 9.43 13.84 -25.57
N ALA A 146 10.25 14.22 -24.59
CA ALA A 146 9.94 14.12 -23.17
C ALA A 146 9.54 15.52 -22.65
N THR A 147 8.41 15.61 -21.95
CA THR A 147 7.91 16.84 -21.34
C THR A 147 7.53 16.64 -19.89
N SER A 148 7.63 17.70 -19.09
CA SER A 148 7.12 17.78 -17.72
C SER A 148 6.79 19.24 -17.43
N PRO A 149 5.73 19.55 -16.66
CA PRO A 149 5.36 20.94 -16.35
C PRO A 149 6.50 21.72 -15.71
N GLY A 150 6.83 22.88 -16.29
CA GLY A 150 7.88 23.76 -15.77
C GLY A 150 9.33 23.34 -16.05
N LEU A 151 9.57 22.22 -16.74
CA LEU A 151 10.90 21.76 -17.09
C LEU A 151 11.19 21.96 -18.58
N LYS A 152 12.46 22.21 -18.92
CA LYS A 152 12.90 22.25 -20.31
C LYS A 152 12.75 20.84 -20.91
N PRO A 153 12.04 20.68 -22.05
CA PRO A 153 11.84 19.38 -22.69
C PRO A 153 13.12 18.84 -23.31
N ALA A 154 13.11 17.53 -23.59
CA ALA A 154 14.18 16.84 -24.32
C ALA A 154 13.60 16.12 -25.53
N ARG A 155 14.38 16.09 -26.64
CA ARG A 155 14.03 15.39 -27.88
C ARG A 155 15.14 14.43 -28.30
N ILE A 156 14.74 13.36 -28.98
CA ILE A 156 15.66 12.40 -29.60
C ILE A 156 15.08 11.92 -30.94
N GLU A 157 15.95 11.63 -31.87
CA GLU A 157 15.61 10.99 -33.13
C GLU A 157 16.09 9.54 -33.15
N ILE A 158 15.27 8.64 -33.68
CA ILE A 158 15.55 7.21 -33.79
C ILE A 158 15.27 6.77 -35.21
N VAL A 159 16.25 6.11 -35.83
CA VAL A 159 16.16 5.63 -37.23
C VAL A 159 15.89 4.13 -37.26
N PHE A 160 14.74 3.75 -37.80
CA PHE A 160 14.32 2.38 -38.03
C PHE A 160 14.58 1.96 -39.46
N GLN A 161 15.04 0.72 -39.67
CA GLN A 161 15.38 0.13 -40.95
C GLN A 161 14.52 -1.11 -41.20
N GLY A 162 13.98 -1.23 -42.42
CA GLY A 162 13.16 -2.39 -42.80
C GLY A 162 12.56 -2.23 -44.18
N ASN A 163 11.78 -3.22 -44.58
CA ASN A 163 11.25 -3.34 -45.95
C ASN A 163 10.07 -2.37 -46.22
N GLU A 164 9.25 -2.10 -45.20
CA GLU A 164 8.11 -1.20 -45.31
C GLU A 164 8.45 0.20 -44.80
N ALA A 165 8.45 1.17 -45.70
CA ALA A 165 8.70 2.56 -45.34
C ALA A 165 7.45 3.22 -44.74
N TYR A 166 7.62 3.99 -43.69
CA TYR A 166 6.59 4.85 -43.14
C TYR A 166 6.17 5.92 -44.16
N LYS A 167 4.87 6.08 -44.38
CA LYS A 167 4.28 7.11 -45.24
C LYS A 167 3.22 7.88 -44.46
N LYS A 168 3.51 9.12 -44.15
CA LYS A 168 2.57 9.99 -43.40
C LYS A 168 1.21 10.04 -44.11
N GLY A 169 0.13 9.80 -43.37
CA GLY A 169 -1.23 9.78 -43.87
C GLY A 169 -1.65 8.51 -44.63
N LEU A 170 -0.72 7.56 -44.92
CA LEU A 170 -1.01 6.27 -45.52
C LEU A 170 -0.73 5.09 -44.60
N THR A 171 0.37 5.15 -43.85
CA THR A 171 0.65 4.15 -42.80
C THR A 171 -0.42 4.24 -41.72
N PRO A 172 -1.01 3.12 -41.27
CA PRO A 172 -2.03 3.13 -40.22
C PRO A 172 -1.57 3.87 -38.98
N GLU A 173 -2.47 4.70 -38.45
CA GLU A 173 -2.19 5.40 -37.18
C GLU A 173 -2.13 4.42 -36.02
N VAL A 174 -1.22 4.69 -35.11
CA VAL A 174 -1.09 3.92 -33.87
C VAL A 174 -2.29 4.20 -32.98
N LYS A 175 -3.03 3.13 -32.66
CA LYS A 175 -4.19 3.22 -31.78
C LYS A 175 -3.72 3.41 -30.33
N GLU A 176 -4.39 4.33 -29.65
CA GLU A 176 -4.25 4.44 -28.20
C GLU A 176 -4.73 3.13 -27.53
N ARG A 177 -3.94 2.66 -26.59
CA ARG A 177 -4.22 1.46 -25.79
C ARG A 177 -4.36 1.88 -24.35
N SER A 178 -5.53 1.62 -23.77
CA SER A 178 -5.73 1.82 -22.35
C SER A 178 -4.76 0.92 -21.58
N TYR A 179 -3.88 1.54 -20.80
CA TYR A 179 -3.15 0.81 -19.80
C TYR A 179 -4.10 0.47 -18.65
N VAL A 180 -4.34 -0.82 -18.43
CA VAL A 180 -5.13 -1.26 -17.28
C VAL A 180 -4.29 -1.02 -16.03
N ARG A 181 -4.44 0.14 -15.43
CA ARG A 181 -3.86 0.41 -14.12
C ARG A 181 -4.57 -0.50 -13.13
N PHE A 182 -3.80 -1.17 -12.28
CA PHE A 182 -4.31 -1.50 -10.98
C PHE A 182 -4.51 -0.19 -10.22
N VAL A 183 -5.61 0.49 -10.50
CA VAL A 183 -6.11 1.50 -9.61
C VAL A 183 -6.36 0.73 -8.32
N ARG A 184 -5.59 1.03 -7.29
CA ARG A 184 -5.98 0.69 -5.93
C ARG A 184 -7.35 1.32 -5.79
N GLU A 185 -8.43 0.54 -6.01
CA GLU A 185 -9.71 0.94 -5.47
C GLU A 185 -9.38 1.31 -4.03
N LYS A 186 -9.64 2.55 -3.64
CA LYS A 186 -9.76 2.89 -2.23
C LYS A 186 -10.90 1.99 -1.78
N LYS A 187 -10.57 0.76 -1.36
CA LYS A 187 -11.52 -0.07 -0.65
C LYS A 187 -11.96 0.85 0.48
N GLU A 188 -13.22 1.24 0.45
CA GLU A 188 -13.82 1.86 1.61
C GLU A 188 -13.38 1.01 2.77
N LYS A 189 -12.72 1.61 3.75
CA LYS A 189 -12.14 0.88 4.86
C LYS A 189 -13.28 0.11 5.50
N ALA A 190 -13.39 -1.18 5.21
CA ALA A 190 -14.51 -2.00 5.64
C ALA A 190 -14.51 -2.07 7.16
N VAL A 191 -15.70 -1.95 7.75
CA VAL A 191 -15.89 -2.22 9.17
C VAL A 191 -15.55 -3.68 9.41
N GLN A 192 -14.58 -3.94 10.28
CA GLN A 192 -14.14 -5.27 10.69
C GLN A 192 -14.66 -5.56 12.10
N GLU A 193 -14.78 -6.85 12.41
CA GLU A 193 -15.20 -7.33 13.71
C GLU A 193 -13.98 -7.93 14.45
N PHE A 194 -13.85 -7.56 15.71
CA PHE A 194 -12.81 -7.97 16.66
C PHE A 194 -13.45 -8.53 17.91
N GLY A 195 -12.75 -9.37 18.60
CA GLY A 195 -13.16 -10.09 19.80
C GLY A 195 -12.65 -11.52 19.73
N ARG A 196 -13.17 -12.30 18.80
CA ARG A 196 -12.79 -13.71 18.64
C ARG A 196 -11.30 -13.84 18.35
N ASN A 197 -10.62 -14.63 19.20
CA ASN A 197 -9.18 -14.90 19.15
C ASN A 197 -8.25 -13.70 19.38
N ASN A 198 -8.79 -12.54 19.77
CA ASN A 198 -7.97 -11.42 20.19
C ASN A 198 -7.46 -11.61 21.63
N PRO A 199 -6.29 -11.07 21.97
CA PRO A 199 -5.76 -11.16 23.34
C PRO A 199 -6.69 -10.52 24.37
N THR A 200 -6.90 -11.22 25.49
CA THR A 200 -7.73 -10.75 26.58
C THR A 200 -6.97 -10.79 27.90
N PHE A 201 -7.33 -9.87 28.81
CA PHE A 201 -6.76 -9.78 30.14
C PHE A 201 -7.89 -9.58 31.17
N SER A 202 -7.68 -10.02 32.38
CA SER A 202 -8.60 -9.75 33.48
C SER A 202 -7.87 -9.55 34.79
N SER A 203 -8.50 -8.91 35.76
CA SER A 203 -7.99 -8.77 37.12
C SER A 203 -7.87 -10.12 37.85
N SER A 204 -8.83 -11.01 37.58
CA SER A 204 -8.91 -12.35 38.16
C SER A 204 -9.83 -13.24 37.35
N HIS A 205 -9.88 -14.52 37.68
CA HIS A 205 -10.91 -15.44 37.17
C HIS A 205 -11.33 -16.45 38.26
N HIS A 206 -12.56 -16.92 38.13
CA HIS A 206 -13.10 -17.97 39.00
C HIS A 206 -12.93 -19.32 38.33
N GLU A 207 -12.20 -20.22 38.96
CA GLU A 207 -11.91 -21.58 38.44
C GLU A 207 -11.40 -21.52 36.97
N ASN A 208 -12.11 -22.23 36.07
CA ASN A 208 -11.76 -22.32 34.66
C ASN A 208 -12.40 -21.24 33.79
N GLN A 209 -13.09 -20.24 34.38
CA GLN A 209 -13.78 -19.16 33.64
C GLN A 209 -12.81 -18.02 33.28
N VAL A 210 -11.85 -18.36 32.44
CA VAL A 210 -10.73 -17.48 32.07
C VAL A 210 -11.14 -16.34 31.15
N ALA A 211 -10.32 -15.29 31.08
CA ALA A 211 -10.59 -14.08 30.29
C ALA A 211 -10.93 -14.37 28.81
N GLY A 212 -10.28 -15.35 28.20
CA GLY A 212 -10.49 -15.73 26.80
C GLY A 212 -11.91 -16.18 26.46
N PHE A 213 -12.66 -16.72 27.42
CA PHE A 213 -14.04 -17.16 27.20
C PHE A 213 -15.03 -16.01 26.91
N ALA A 214 -14.66 -14.76 27.19
CA ALA A 214 -15.47 -13.62 26.81
C ALA A 214 -15.12 -13.06 25.40
N ALA A 215 -14.31 -13.79 24.61
CA ALA A 215 -13.91 -13.43 23.27
C ALA A 215 -13.57 -14.68 22.42
N ASP A 216 -14.30 -15.78 22.62
CA ASP A 216 -14.07 -17.05 21.90
C ASP A 216 -15.12 -17.35 20.81
N GLY A 217 -16.16 -16.50 20.73
CA GLY A 217 -17.27 -16.66 19.81
C GLY A 217 -18.30 -17.71 20.25
N ASN A 218 -18.24 -18.18 21.49
CA ASN A 218 -19.14 -19.19 22.04
C ASN A 218 -19.96 -18.62 23.23
N LEU A 219 -21.22 -18.38 23.03
CA LEU A 219 -22.12 -17.82 24.06
C LEU A 219 -22.41 -18.77 25.25
N GLN A 220 -21.94 -20.02 25.19
CA GLN A 220 -22.09 -20.99 26.29
C GLN A 220 -20.92 -20.90 27.29
N THR A 221 -19.81 -20.35 26.89
CA THR A 221 -18.68 -20.05 27.74
C THR A 221 -18.77 -18.61 28.27
N TYR A 222 -18.09 -18.31 29.36
CA TYR A 222 -18.06 -16.94 29.89
C TYR A 222 -16.86 -16.75 30.82
N TRP A 223 -16.34 -15.53 30.86
CA TRP A 223 -15.44 -15.11 31.92
C TRP A 223 -16.22 -14.75 33.17
N GLN A 224 -15.70 -15.11 34.34
CA GLN A 224 -16.19 -14.66 35.64
C GLN A 224 -15.02 -14.30 36.53
N ALA A 225 -15.07 -13.13 37.16
CA ALA A 225 -14.08 -12.73 38.15
C ALA A 225 -14.13 -13.60 39.41
N SER A 226 -13.00 -13.71 40.15
CA SER A 226 -12.97 -14.32 41.47
C SER A 226 -13.92 -13.56 42.42
N LYS A 227 -14.54 -14.34 43.33
CA LYS A 227 -15.47 -13.76 44.32
C LYS A 227 -14.81 -12.74 45.23
N ASP A 228 -13.53 -12.86 45.48
CA ASP A 228 -12.74 -12.03 46.36
C ASP A 228 -12.07 -10.86 45.66
N ASP A 229 -12.30 -10.69 44.36
CA ASP A 229 -11.73 -9.57 43.60
C ASP A 229 -12.40 -8.24 44.02
N PRO A 230 -11.64 -7.31 44.60
CA PRO A 230 -12.21 -6.05 45.08
C PRO A 230 -12.57 -5.05 43.97
N ALA A 231 -11.95 -5.22 42.77
CA ALA A 231 -12.10 -4.32 41.64
C ALA A 231 -12.05 -5.06 40.29
N PRO A 232 -13.05 -5.89 40.00
CA PRO A 232 -13.03 -6.77 38.83
C PRO A 232 -13.05 -5.98 37.53
N PHE A 233 -12.14 -6.36 36.61
CA PHE A 233 -12.11 -5.83 35.25
C PHE A 233 -11.76 -6.90 34.23
N TRP A 234 -12.14 -6.62 32.99
CA TRP A 234 -11.79 -7.40 31.82
C TRP A 234 -11.37 -6.45 30.68
N ILE A 235 -10.37 -6.84 29.87
CA ILE A 235 -9.81 -6.03 28.78
C ILE A 235 -9.68 -6.90 27.52
N LEU A 236 -10.09 -6.33 26.38
CA LEU A 236 -9.79 -6.82 25.04
C LEU A 236 -8.68 -5.95 24.40
N ASP A 237 -7.70 -6.57 23.77
CA ASP A 237 -6.73 -5.92 22.89
C ASP A 237 -7.08 -6.28 21.44
N THR A 238 -7.52 -5.31 20.66
CA THR A 238 -7.79 -5.53 19.23
C THR A 238 -6.54 -5.62 18.36
N GLU A 239 -5.34 -5.54 18.97
CA GLU A 239 -4.01 -5.54 18.35
C GLU A 239 -3.75 -4.41 17.36
N LYS A 240 -4.80 -3.68 16.96
CA LYS A 240 -4.76 -2.55 16.03
C LYS A 240 -5.56 -1.40 16.61
N GLU A 241 -5.16 -0.18 16.29
CA GLU A 241 -5.98 0.99 16.57
C GLU A 241 -7.18 1.01 15.61
N LEU A 242 -8.37 1.17 16.14
CA LEU A 242 -9.63 1.18 15.40
C LEU A 242 -10.33 2.53 15.57
N GLU A 243 -10.90 3.03 14.49
CA GLU A 243 -12.01 3.96 14.57
C GLU A 243 -13.26 3.15 14.91
N LEU A 244 -13.72 3.28 16.14
CA LEU A 244 -14.81 2.46 16.67
C LEU A 244 -16.15 2.79 15.99
N LYS A 245 -16.94 1.76 15.70
CA LYS A 245 -18.30 1.89 15.18
C LYS A 245 -19.34 1.31 16.12
N ASN A 246 -19.00 0.21 16.81
CA ASN A 246 -19.91 -0.43 17.75
C ASN A 246 -19.12 -1.32 18.73
N ILE A 247 -19.57 -1.35 20.00
CA ILE A 247 -19.13 -2.32 21.00
C ILE A 247 -20.37 -3.06 21.51
N GLN A 248 -20.36 -4.38 21.46
CA GLN A 248 -21.40 -5.23 22.02
C GLN A 248 -20.84 -6.04 23.16
N VAL A 249 -21.61 -6.14 24.25
CA VAL A 249 -21.30 -6.99 25.39
C VAL A 249 -22.51 -7.88 25.66
N ARG A 250 -22.30 -9.18 25.74
CA ARG A 250 -23.29 -10.18 26.10
C ARG A 250 -22.97 -10.76 27.47
N PHE A 251 -23.98 -10.88 28.27
CA PHE A 251 -23.89 -11.50 29.58
C PHE A 251 -24.53 -12.90 29.56
N PRO A 252 -24.05 -13.87 30.38
CA PRO A 252 -24.55 -15.25 30.32
C PRO A 252 -26.02 -15.41 30.78
N LYS A 253 -26.54 -14.44 31.50
CA LYS A 253 -27.94 -14.40 31.92
C LYS A 253 -28.43 -12.97 32.11
N GLU A 254 -29.73 -12.78 32.10
CA GLU A 254 -30.35 -11.50 32.44
C GLU A 254 -30.17 -11.17 33.92
N SER A 255 -29.55 -10.05 34.22
CA SER A 255 -29.29 -9.57 35.58
C SER A 255 -29.05 -8.06 35.61
N ILE A 256 -28.99 -7.46 36.82
CA ILE A 256 -28.57 -6.07 36.97
C ILE A 256 -27.08 -6.02 37.05
N TYR A 257 -26.45 -5.57 35.94
CA TYR A 257 -25.01 -5.37 35.84
C TYR A 257 -24.66 -3.90 36.05
N ARG A 258 -23.67 -3.64 36.92
CA ARG A 258 -23.16 -2.29 37.18
C ARG A 258 -21.70 -2.25 36.84
N TYR A 259 -21.37 -1.46 35.82
CA TYR A 259 -20.04 -1.43 35.24
C TYR A 259 -19.74 -0.08 34.58
N VAL A 260 -18.49 0.14 34.23
CA VAL A 260 -18.04 1.20 33.34
C VAL A 260 -17.37 0.55 32.14
N LEU A 261 -17.80 0.95 30.94
CA LEU A 261 -17.15 0.58 29.69
C LEU A 261 -16.23 1.72 29.27
N GLU A 262 -14.98 1.39 29.05
CA GLU A 262 -13.91 2.34 28.76
C GLU A 262 -13.10 1.88 27.55
N VAL A 263 -12.50 2.81 26.84
CA VAL A 263 -11.64 2.56 25.70
C VAL A 263 -10.30 3.30 25.85
N SER A 264 -9.24 2.77 25.23
CA SER A 264 -7.89 3.36 25.30
C SER A 264 -7.07 3.03 24.06
N GLY A 265 -6.19 3.95 23.67
CA GLY A 265 -5.17 3.69 22.63
C GLY A 265 -3.90 3.06 23.19
N ASP A 266 -3.57 3.29 24.47
CA ASP A 266 -2.27 2.99 25.08
C ASP A 266 -2.33 2.12 26.36
N LYS A 267 -3.54 1.73 26.79
CA LYS A 267 -3.79 0.95 28.02
C LYS A 267 -3.48 1.72 29.32
N VAL A 268 -3.13 2.99 29.23
CA VAL A 268 -2.83 3.89 30.35
C VAL A 268 -3.92 4.94 30.51
N HIS A 269 -4.24 5.65 29.43
CA HIS A 269 -5.25 6.69 29.41
C HIS A 269 -6.59 6.12 28.93
N TRP A 270 -7.60 6.15 29.78
CA TRP A 270 -8.90 5.54 29.54
C TRP A 270 -10.00 6.59 29.41
N THR A 271 -10.81 6.45 28.38
CA THR A 271 -12.00 7.28 28.13
C THR A 271 -13.26 6.45 28.39
N VAL A 272 -14.15 6.95 29.23
CA VAL A 272 -15.45 6.33 29.51
C VAL A 272 -16.38 6.53 28.32
N VAL A 273 -16.89 5.42 27.76
CA VAL A 273 -17.86 5.43 26.65
C VAL A 273 -19.25 5.00 27.08
N SER A 274 -19.37 4.29 28.21
CA SER A 274 -20.67 4.01 28.85
C SER A 274 -20.50 3.85 30.35
N ASP A 275 -21.24 4.64 31.12
CA ASP A 275 -21.30 4.55 32.60
C ASP A 275 -22.64 3.94 33.03
N LYS A 276 -22.58 2.75 33.59
CA LYS A 276 -23.72 1.99 34.11
C LYS A 276 -23.60 1.70 35.61
N GLN A 277 -22.83 2.50 36.35
CA GLN A 277 -22.62 2.28 37.79
C GLN A 277 -23.94 2.36 38.60
N ALA A 278 -24.85 3.22 38.18
CA ALA A 278 -26.16 3.37 38.80
C ALA A 278 -27.27 2.54 38.15
N ASN A 279 -26.94 1.58 37.28
CA ASN A 279 -27.93 0.76 36.58
C ASN A 279 -28.84 0.00 37.54
N ARG A 280 -30.14 0.02 37.25
CA ARG A 280 -31.22 -0.68 38.00
C ARG A 280 -32.03 -1.62 37.11
N ARG A 281 -31.72 -1.67 35.80
CA ARG A 281 -32.45 -2.52 34.85
C ARG A 281 -31.71 -3.85 34.67
N LYS A 282 -32.48 -4.90 34.47
CA LYS A 282 -31.93 -6.20 34.04
C LYS A 282 -31.57 -6.11 32.58
N GLU A 283 -30.40 -6.62 32.24
CA GLU A 283 -29.86 -6.64 30.90
C GLU A 283 -29.14 -7.99 30.68
N SER A 284 -29.22 -8.55 29.46
CA SER A 284 -28.43 -9.70 29.01
C SER A 284 -27.50 -9.32 27.84
N HIS A 285 -27.76 -8.15 27.25
CA HIS A 285 -27.00 -7.63 26.11
C HIS A 285 -27.02 -6.09 26.14
N ILE A 286 -25.88 -5.51 25.80
CA ILE A 286 -25.76 -4.08 25.58
C ILE A 286 -25.03 -3.83 24.26
N ALA A 287 -25.33 -2.71 23.63
CA ALA A 287 -24.63 -2.18 22.49
C ALA A 287 -24.34 -0.68 22.71
N VAL A 288 -23.15 -0.27 22.36
CA VAL A 288 -22.74 1.14 22.35
C VAL A 288 -22.29 1.46 20.93
N ASP A 289 -23.04 2.33 20.28
CA ASP A 289 -22.79 2.77 18.91
C ASP A 289 -21.97 4.07 18.91
N PHE A 290 -21.10 4.19 17.93
CA PHE A 290 -20.29 5.37 17.67
C PHE A 290 -20.64 5.85 16.24
N PRO A 291 -21.73 6.63 16.08
CA PRO A 291 -22.23 7.03 14.76
C PRO A 291 -21.27 7.98 14.05
N ASP A 292 -20.58 8.83 14.83
CA ASP A 292 -19.64 9.81 14.28
C ASP A 292 -18.20 9.30 14.27
N ALA A 293 -17.45 9.72 13.27
CA ALA A 293 -16.02 9.47 13.22
C ALA A 293 -15.32 10.22 14.35
N GLY A 294 -14.54 9.53 15.19
CA GLY A 294 -13.76 10.24 16.19
C GLY A 294 -13.28 9.46 17.40
N VAL A 295 -13.93 8.38 17.78
CA VAL A 295 -13.44 7.56 18.90
C VAL A 295 -12.46 6.52 18.36
N ARG A 296 -11.17 6.72 18.67
CA ARG A 296 -10.12 5.78 18.32
C ARG A 296 -9.64 5.03 19.54
N ALA A 297 -9.49 3.72 19.41
CA ALA A 297 -8.98 2.90 20.49
C ALA A 297 -8.41 1.57 19.96
N ARG A 298 -7.50 0.99 20.74
CA ARG A 298 -6.98 -0.37 20.60
C ARG A 298 -7.50 -1.27 21.72
N PHE A 299 -7.76 -0.72 22.90
CA PHE A 299 -8.16 -1.48 24.08
C PHE A 299 -9.58 -1.14 24.48
N VAL A 300 -10.36 -2.16 24.84
CA VAL A 300 -11.69 -2.03 25.42
C VAL A 300 -11.66 -2.65 26.82
N ARG A 301 -12.08 -1.90 27.85
CA ARG A 301 -12.11 -2.37 29.23
C ARG A 301 -13.52 -2.28 29.82
N ILE A 302 -13.91 -3.32 30.54
CA ILE A 302 -15.14 -3.33 31.34
C ILE A 302 -14.71 -3.48 32.80
N ARG A 303 -15.01 -2.44 33.64
CA ARG A 303 -14.81 -2.49 35.08
C ARG A 303 -16.14 -2.63 35.78
N PHE A 304 -16.26 -3.65 36.62
CA PHE A 304 -17.46 -3.88 37.39
C PHE A 304 -17.42 -3.17 38.76
N VAL A 305 -18.61 -2.68 39.20
CA VAL A 305 -18.75 -2.05 40.51
C VAL A 305 -18.84 -3.13 41.58
N LYS A 306 -18.29 -2.87 42.76
CA LYS A 306 -18.36 -3.77 43.91
C LYS A 306 -19.81 -4.24 44.14
N LYS A 307 -20.01 -5.54 44.36
CA LYS A 307 -21.30 -6.23 44.51
C LYS A 307 -22.11 -6.38 43.21
N SER A 308 -21.62 -6.01 42.07
CA SER A 308 -22.21 -6.38 40.78
C SER A 308 -21.68 -7.79 40.35
N PRO A 309 -22.52 -8.60 39.71
CA PRO A 309 -21.97 -9.79 39.04
C PRO A 309 -20.92 -9.38 37.98
N ALA A 310 -19.70 -9.86 38.14
CA ALA A 310 -18.60 -9.59 37.21
C ALA A 310 -18.42 -10.80 36.29
N VAL A 311 -19.26 -10.87 35.26
CA VAL A 311 -19.30 -11.99 34.28
C VAL A 311 -19.53 -11.42 32.89
N ILE A 312 -18.92 -12.01 31.86
CA ILE A 312 -19.08 -11.65 30.44
C ILE A 312 -19.10 -12.91 29.61
N ALA A 313 -20.16 -13.12 28.81
CA ALA A 313 -20.23 -14.23 27.86
C ALA A 313 -19.47 -13.91 26.57
N GLU A 314 -19.65 -12.68 26.01
CA GLU A 314 -18.97 -12.31 24.77
C GLU A 314 -18.84 -10.79 24.64
N VAL A 315 -17.71 -10.35 24.12
CA VAL A 315 -17.48 -8.94 23.70
C VAL A 315 -17.09 -8.92 22.23
N THR A 316 -17.82 -8.14 21.46
CA THR A 316 -17.54 -7.90 20.04
C THR A 316 -17.32 -6.42 19.83
N VAL A 317 -16.26 -6.06 19.15
CA VAL A 317 -15.90 -4.69 18.76
C VAL A 317 -15.91 -4.58 17.25
N ARG A 318 -16.63 -3.62 16.72
CA ARG A 318 -16.64 -3.29 15.29
C ARG A 318 -15.99 -1.95 15.06
N GLY A 319 -15.10 -1.88 14.11
CA GLY A 319 -14.38 -0.66 13.79
C GLY A 319 -13.63 -0.74 12.46
N ILE A 320 -13.10 0.40 12.07
CA ILE A 320 -12.26 0.56 10.88
C ILE A 320 -10.81 0.65 11.36
N VAL A 321 -9.93 -0.18 10.82
CA VAL A 321 -8.49 -0.15 11.18
C VAL A 321 -7.90 1.19 10.76
N CYS A 322 -7.29 1.90 11.73
CA CYS A 322 -6.47 3.07 11.48
C CYS A 322 -5.11 2.62 10.87
N GLU A 323 -4.64 3.37 9.86
CA GLU A 323 -3.29 3.15 9.27
C GLU A 323 -2.24 3.90 10.07
#